data_094157113345ef16e6a2ca94fdcd594f
#
_entry.id   094157113345ef16e6a2ca94fdcd594f
#
_cell.length_a   1.000
_cell.length_b   1.000
_cell.length_c   1.000
_cell.angle_alpha   90.00
_cell.angle_beta   90.00
_cell.angle_gamma   90.00
#
_symmetry.space_group_name_H-M   'P 1'
#
loop_
_entity.id
_entity.type
_entity.pdbx_description
1 polymer ?
#
loop_
_entity_poly.entity_id
_entity_poly.type
_entity_poly.pdbx_seq_one_letter_code
_entity_poly.pdbx_strand_id
1 'polypeptide(L)'
;MLHPGTWYGFAQWPELNAKIVGGGARGHDRIAAFSVNAVKPEHPIMKGVPATFTVEDELYYLNAEAEKVPAGTSAIEVLAETSPSVKFMKPHPAVWTTSHPTARIVGITLGHDQRVHDLEPFKTLLVNAVRWAGSAKP
;
A
#
# COMPACT_ATOMS: atom_id res chain seq x y z
N MET A 1 0.74 -8.10 0.22
CA MET A 1 -0.31 -7.91 -0.81
C MET A 1 0.16 -6.86 -1.79
N LEU A 2 -0.13 -7.02 -3.06
CA LEU A 2 0.36 -6.16 -4.12
C LEU A 2 -0.79 -5.74 -5.02
N HIS A 3 -0.84 -4.48 -5.39
CA HIS A 3 -1.72 -3.80 -6.35
C HIS A 3 -3.19 -4.30 -6.28
N PRO A 4 -3.71 -5.17 -7.17
CA PRO A 4 -5.13 -5.57 -7.15
C PRO A 4 -5.52 -6.33 -5.87
N GLY A 5 -4.57 -6.96 -5.17
CA GLY A 5 -4.81 -7.60 -3.88
C GLY A 5 -5.20 -6.64 -2.76
N THR A 6 -5.07 -5.33 -2.98
CA THR A 6 -5.47 -4.28 -2.03
C THR A 6 -6.87 -3.71 -2.32
N TRP A 7 -7.53 -4.20 -3.37
CA TRP A 7 -8.87 -3.78 -3.77
C TRP A 7 -9.94 -4.28 -2.81
N TYR A 8 -10.97 -3.46 -2.58
CA TYR A 8 -12.12 -3.83 -1.77
C TYR A 8 -13.17 -4.55 -2.62
N GLY A 9 -13.00 -5.84 -2.86
CA GLY A 9 -13.83 -6.56 -3.81
C GLY A 9 -14.20 -8.00 -3.42
N PHE A 10 -13.72 -8.47 -2.26
CA PHE A 10 -13.96 -9.87 -1.85
C PHE A 10 -15.20 -9.98 -0.96
N ALA A 11 -16.38 -9.76 -1.53
CA ALA A 11 -17.65 -9.84 -0.80
C ALA A 11 -17.89 -11.20 -0.11
N GLN A 12 -17.32 -12.28 -0.66
CA GLN A 12 -17.40 -13.63 -0.10
C GLN A 12 -16.33 -13.89 0.97
N TRP A 13 -15.35 -13.01 1.13
CA TRP A 13 -14.31 -13.08 2.16
C TRP A 13 -14.03 -11.71 2.76
N PRO A 14 -14.99 -11.15 3.53
CA PRO A 14 -14.87 -9.81 4.08
C PRO A 14 -13.70 -9.66 5.07
N GLU A 15 -13.27 -10.75 5.71
CA GLU A 15 -12.14 -10.75 6.63
C GLU A 15 -10.82 -10.44 5.92
N LEU A 16 -10.67 -10.76 4.63
CA LEU A 16 -9.48 -10.41 3.87
C LEU A 16 -9.27 -8.88 3.90
N ASN A 17 -10.30 -8.13 3.53
CA ASN A 17 -10.21 -6.66 3.55
C ASN A 17 -10.05 -6.12 4.97
N ALA A 18 -10.86 -6.56 5.92
CA ALA A 18 -10.84 -6.01 7.27
C ALA A 18 -9.58 -6.41 8.06
N LYS A 19 -9.14 -7.67 7.99
CA LYS A 19 -8.08 -8.20 8.88
C LYS A 19 -6.71 -8.29 8.23
N ILE A 20 -6.65 -8.46 6.93
CA ILE A 20 -5.38 -8.64 6.20
C ILE A 20 -4.99 -7.36 5.48
N VAL A 21 -5.89 -6.78 4.68
CA VAL A 21 -5.59 -5.52 3.99
C VAL A 21 -5.55 -4.33 4.95
N GLY A 22 -6.39 -4.33 5.98
CA GLY A 22 -6.59 -3.18 6.85
C GLY A 22 -7.50 -2.13 6.20
N GLY A 23 -8.50 -2.59 5.45
CA GLY A 23 -9.46 -1.78 4.68
C GLY A 23 -9.49 -2.18 3.20
N GLY A 24 -9.17 -1.26 2.31
CA GLY A 24 -9.07 -1.53 0.88
C GLY A 24 -9.36 -0.31 0.00
N ALA A 25 -8.92 -0.38 -1.24
CA ALA A 25 -9.19 0.64 -2.25
C ALA A 25 -10.56 0.41 -2.90
N ARG A 26 -11.31 1.49 -3.14
CA ARG A 26 -12.62 1.47 -3.82
C ARG A 26 -12.63 2.33 -5.08
N GLY A 27 -11.47 2.58 -5.65
CA GLY A 27 -11.27 3.37 -6.84
C GLY A 27 -9.82 3.85 -6.95
N HIS A 28 -9.52 4.44 -8.07
CA HIS A 28 -8.20 5.01 -8.37
C HIS A 28 -8.32 6.16 -9.37
N ASP A 29 -7.31 7.00 -9.46
CA ASP A 29 -7.11 7.89 -10.60
C ASP A 29 -6.65 7.07 -11.81
N ARG A 30 -6.85 7.62 -13.02
CA ARG A 30 -6.29 7.00 -14.24
C ARG A 30 -4.77 6.94 -14.14
N ILE A 31 -4.17 6.02 -14.88
CA ILE A 31 -2.72 5.91 -14.98
C ILE A 31 -2.14 7.27 -15.35
N ALA A 32 -1.28 7.78 -14.48
CA ALA A 32 -0.58 9.07 -14.62
C ALA A 32 0.66 9.08 -13.73
N ALA A 33 1.53 10.05 -13.95
CA ALA A 33 2.68 10.27 -13.09
C ALA A 33 2.25 10.87 -11.76
N PHE A 34 2.72 10.27 -10.64
CA PHE A 34 2.57 10.82 -9.30
C PHE A 34 3.79 10.48 -8.44
N SER A 35 3.97 11.24 -7.35
CA SER A 35 5.05 10.98 -6.41
C SER A 35 4.62 10.02 -5.32
N VAL A 36 5.57 9.19 -4.88
CA VAL A 36 5.48 8.37 -3.67
C VAL A 36 6.49 8.90 -2.68
N ASN A 37 6.02 9.24 -1.47
CA ASN A 37 6.79 9.91 -0.43
C ASN A 37 6.92 8.98 0.79
N ALA A 38 8.15 8.75 1.25
CA ALA A 38 8.41 7.96 2.45
C ALA A 38 7.93 8.73 3.70
N VAL A 39 7.04 8.10 4.47
CA VAL A 39 6.56 8.62 5.76
C VAL A 39 7.42 8.08 6.90
N LYS A 40 7.90 6.83 6.75
CA LYS A 40 8.77 6.15 7.74
C LYS A 40 10.02 5.60 7.05
N PRO A 41 10.97 6.45 6.66
CA PRO A 41 12.17 6.04 5.94
C PRO A 41 13.08 5.09 6.75
N GLU A 42 12.98 5.10 8.08
CA GLU A 42 13.74 4.24 8.99
C GLU A 42 13.21 2.79 9.04
N HIS A 43 11.98 2.54 8.57
CA HIS A 43 11.40 1.21 8.60
C HIS A 43 12.17 0.25 7.66
N PRO A 44 12.44 -1.01 8.06
CA PRO A 44 13.23 -1.97 7.25
C PRO A 44 12.74 -2.14 5.81
N ILE A 45 11.43 -2.06 5.56
CA ILE A 45 10.84 -2.13 4.23
C ILE A 45 11.28 -0.94 3.34
N MET A 46 11.53 0.23 3.94
CA MET A 46 11.91 1.45 3.22
C MET A 46 13.42 1.61 3.07
N LYS A 47 14.23 0.69 3.58
CA LYS A 47 15.70 0.78 3.52
C LYS A 47 16.20 0.81 2.07
N GLY A 48 16.93 1.87 1.70
CA GLY A 48 17.47 2.07 0.35
C GLY A 48 16.43 2.51 -0.70
N VAL A 49 15.17 2.72 -0.30
CA VAL A 49 14.16 3.38 -1.13
C VAL A 49 14.35 4.89 -0.99
N PRO A 50 14.37 5.66 -2.10
CA PRO A 50 14.46 7.12 -2.02
C PRO A 50 13.33 7.72 -1.17
N ALA A 51 13.62 8.85 -0.49
CA ALA A 51 12.61 9.57 0.30
C ALA A 51 11.39 9.99 -0.54
N THR A 52 11.62 10.25 -1.82
CA THR A 52 10.58 10.53 -2.82
C THR A 52 11.00 9.93 -4.15
N PHE A 53 10.06 9.28 -4.84
CA PHE A 53 10.25 8.81 -6.22
C PHE A 53 8.95 8.94 -7.01
N THR A 54 9.06 9.04 -8.33
CA THR A 54 7.91 9.17 -9.24
C THR A 54 7.59 7.82 -9.87
N VAL A 55 6.31 7.51 -9.98
CA VAL A 55 5.76 6.36 -10.71
C VAL A 55 4.74 6.84 -11.75
N GLU A 56 4.55 6.07 -12.81
CA GLU A 56 3.42 6.19 -13.73
C GLU A 56 2.51 4.97 -13.51
N ASP A 57 1.43 5.16 -12.73
CA ASP A 57 0.60 4.07 -12.22
C ASP A 57 -0.85 4.53 -11.98
N GLU A 58 -1.71 3.61 -11.55
CA GLU A 58 -3.02 3.91 -10.97
C GLU A 58 -2.87 4.33 -9.50
N LEU A 59 -3.24 5.57 -9.18
CA LEU A 59 -3.22 6.03 -7.80
C LEU A 59 -4.48 5.54 -7.06
N TYR A 60 -4.33 4.50 -6.25
CA TYR A 60 -5.42 3.87 -5.50
C TYR A 60 -5.88 4.71 -4.31
N TYR A 61 -7.20 4.76 -4.09
CA TYR A 61 -7.84 5.46 -2.97
C TYR A 61 -8.00 4.55 -1.75
N LEU A 62 -6.90 4.06 -1.19
CA LEU A 62 -6.97 3.20 -0.01
C LEU A 62 -7.61 3.96 1.16
N ASN A 63 -8.67 3.39 1.73
CA ASN A 63 -9.39 3.94 2.89
C ASN A 63 -9.77 5.43 2.76
N ALA A 64 -10.05 5.89 1.53
CA ALA A 64 -10.32 7.31 1.28
C ALA A 64 -11.58 7.83 1.96
N GLU A 65 -12.58 6.95 2.13
CA GLU A 65 -13.88 7.22 2.72
C GLU A 65 -13.98 6.43 4.03
N ALA A 66 -13.69 7.10 5.15
CA ALA A 66 -13.56 6.46 6.47
C ALA A 66 -14.86 5.73 6.90
N GLU A 67 -16.01 6.28 6.54
CA GLU A 67 -17.33 5.70 6.83
C GLU A 67 -17.58 4.36 6.11
N LYS A 68 -16.83 4.07 5.06
CA LYS A 68 -16.90 2.81 4.30
C LYS A 68 -15.93 1.76 4.79
N VAL A 69 -15.04 2.10 5.73
CA VAL A 69 -14.12 1.14 6.34
C VAL A 69 -14.89 0.31 7.37
N PRO A 70 -14.93 -1.03 7.25
CA PRO A 70 -15.70 -1.86 8.17
C PRO A 70 -15.27 -1.72 9.61
N ALA A 71 -16.22 -1.77 10.53
CA ALA A 71 -15.93 -1.83 11.96
C ALA A 71 -15.03 -3.01 12.29
N GLY A 72 -14.08 -2.82 13.20
CA GLY A 72 -13.12 -3.85 13.59
C GLY A 72 -12.03 -4.14 12.56
N THR A 73 -11.86 -3.28 11.53
CA THR A 73 -10.73 -3.35 10.60
C THR A 73 -9.41 -3.22 11.35
N SER A 74 -8.43 -4.06 11.01
CA SER A 74 -7.08 -4.01 11.58
C SER A 74 -6.41 -2.67 11.28
N ALA A 75 -5.72 -2.11 12.28
CA ALA A 75 -4.96 -0.88 12.09
C ALA A 75 -3.83 -1.06 11.07
N ILE A 76 -3.57 -0.03 10.30
CA ILE A 76 -2.43 0.03 9.38
C ILE A 76 -1.41 1.05 9.88
N GLU A 77 -0.13 0.77 9.64
CA GLU A 77 0.97 1.70 9.79
C GLU A 77 1.45 2.10 8.40
N VAL A 78 1.25 3.35 8.02
CA VAL A 78 1.65 3.87 6.70
C VAL A 78 3.16 4.11 6.67
N LEU A 79 3.84 3.54 5.69
CA LEU A 79 5.29 3.66 5.48
C LEU A 79 5.62 4.63 4.34
N ALA A 80 4.76 4.68 3.33
CA ALA A 80 4.83 5.66 2.24
C ALA A 80 3.43 6.02 1.76
N GLU A 81 3.28 7.23 1.26
CA GLU A 81 2.02 7.75 0.72
C GLU A 81 2.22 8.37 -0.67
N THR A 82 1.14 8.46 -1.42
CA THR A 82 1.10 9.11 -2.73
C THR A 82 1.11 10.64 -2.60
N SER A 83 1.40 11.38 -3.68
CA SER A 83 0.92 12.75 -3.80
C SER A 83 -0.62 12.77 -3.77
N PRO A 84 -1.27 13.96 -3.56
CA PRO A 84 -2.71 14.05 -3.52
C PRO A 84 -3.38 13.49 -4.78
N SER A 85 -4.42 12.66 -4.61
CA SER A 85 -5.26 12.18 -5.71
C SER A 85 -6.10 13.30 -6.33
N VAL A 86 -6.50 13.14 -7.59
CA VAL A 86 -7.37 14.11 -8.27
C VAL A 86 -8.75 14.18 -7.60
N LYS A 87 -9.31 13.01 -7.27
CA LYS A 87 -10.69 12.95 -6.73
C LYS A 87 -10.80 13.49 -5.30
N PHE A 88 -9.87 13.15 -4.42
CA PHE A 88 -9.99 13.47 -2.99
C PHE A 88 -9.10 14.61 -2.53
N MET A 89 -8.20 15.10 -3.39
CA MET A 89 -7.26 16.19 -3.09
C MET A 89 -6.43 15.94 -1.81
N LYS A 90 -6.15 14.67 -1.52
CA LYS A 90 -5.34 14.22 -0.38
C LYS A 90 -4.46 13.02 -0.77
N PRO A 91 -3.33 12.81 -0.07
CA PRO A 91 -2.52 11.60 -0.24
C PRO A 91 -3.26 10.35 0.25
N HIS A 92 -2.81 9.19 -0.27
CA HIS A 92 -3.30 7.88 0.13
C HIS A 92 -2.14 6.95 0.46
N PRO A 93 -2.32 5.99 1.37
CA PRO A 93 -1.31 4.98 1.64
C PRO A 93 -0.88 4.24 0.36
N ALA A 94 0.41 4.30 0.05
CA ALA A 94 1.02 3.55 -1.06
C ALA A 94 1.68 2.27 -0.56
N VAL A 95 2.30 2.34 0.64
CA VAL A 95 2.95 1.22 1.32
C VAL A 95 2.58 1.25 2.79
N TRP A 96 2.15 0.12 3.34
CA TRP A 96 1.81 0.02 4.77
C TRP A 96 2.05 -1.38 5.32
N THR A 97 2.08 -1.50 6.64
CA THR A 97 1.92 -2.77 7.35
C THR A 97 0.57 -2.85 8.03
N THR A 98 -0.01 -4.05 8.09
CA THR A 98 -1.29 -4.28 8.79
C THR A 98 -1.03 -4.98 10.12
N SER A 99 -1.65 -4.48 11.19
CA SER A 99 -1.57 -5.11 12.51
C SER A 99 -2.24 -6.49 12.49
N HIS A 100 -1.48 -7.54 12.82
CA HIS A 100 -1.96 -8.91 12.89
C HIS A 100 -1.24 -9.64 14.04
N PRO A 101 -1.94 -10.50 14.82
CA PRO A 101 -1.36 -11.12 16.03
C PRO A 101 -0.17 -12.04 15.75
N THR A 102 -0.17 -12.75 14.63
CA THR A 102 0.79 -13.83 14.34
C THR A 102 1.56 -13.66 13.04
N ALA A 103 1.15 -12.75 12.15
CA ALA A 103 1.76 -12.57 10.85
C ALA A 103 2.31 -11.15 10.66
N ARG A 104 3.33 -11.03 9.80
CA ARG A 104 3.79 -9.76 9.24
C ARG A 104 3.11 -9.54 7.89
N ILE A 105 2.34 -8.49 7.76
CA ILE A 105 1.55 -8.21 6.57
C ILE A 105 1.98 -6.88 5.99
N VAL A 106 2.27 -6.85 4.69
CA VAL A 106 2.62 -5.66 3.92
C VAL A 106 1.59 -5.46 2.82
N GLY A 107 1.12 -4.24 2.66
CA GLY A 107 0.32 -3.79 1.53
C GLY A 107 1.08 -2.79 0.68
N ILE A 108 1.00 -2.93 -0.64
CA ILE A 108 1.59 -2.03 -1.63
C ILE A 108 0.54 -1.82 -2.73
N THR A 109 0.10 -0.57 -2.96
CA THR A 109 -0.86 -0.25 -4.03
C THR A 109 -0.23 -0.11 -5.40
N LEU A 110 1.09 0.05 -5.47
CA LEU A 110 1.83 0.21 -6.71
C LEU A 110 1.95 -1.11 -7.48
N GLY A 111 2.11 -1.04 -8.80
CA GLY A 111 2.49 -2.19 -9.62
C GLY A 111 1.45 -2.64 -10.64
N HIS A 112 0.73 -1.70 -11.28
CA HIS A 112 -0.22 -2.03 -12.34
C HIS A 112 0.44 -2.76 -13.50
N ASP A 113 1.59 -2.27 -13.96
CA ASP A 113 2.28 -2.86 -15.11
C ASP A 113 3.81 -2.66 -15.08
N GLN A 114 4.46 -2.99 -16.18
CA GLN A 114 5.91 -2.97 -16.34
C GLN A 114 6.53 -1.59 -16.08
N ARG A 115 5.81 -0.48 -16.32
CA ARG A 115 6.30 0.87 -16.05
C ARG A 115 6.75 1.05 -14.61
N VAL A 116 6.03 0.43 -13.68
CA VAL A 116 6.39 0.42 -12.25
C VAL A 116 7.35 -0.70 -11.92
N HIS A 117 7.12 -1.91 -12.49
CA HIS A 117 7.94 -3.09 -12.17
C HIS A 117 9.42 -2.92 -12.55
N ASP A 118 9.73 -2.11 -13.55
CA ASP A 118 11.10 -1.85 -13.98
C ASP A 118 11.83 -0.78 -13.14
N LEU A 119 11.13 -0.04 -12.29
CA LEU A 119 11.73 0.99 -11.45
C LEU A 119 12.56 0.39 -10.31
N GLU A 120 13.80 0.83 -10.17
CA GLU A 120 14.69 0.38 -9.09
C GLU A 120 14.14 0.66 -7.67
N PRO A 121 13.50 1.82 -7.38
CA PRO A 121 12.82 2.02 -6.10
C PRO A 121 11.75 0.96 -5.81
N PHE A 122 10.95 0.58 -6.79
CA PHE A 122 9.91 -0.43 -6.63
C PHE A 122 10.51 -1.84 -6.41
N LYS A 123 11.54 -2.22 -7.17
CA LYS A 123 12.24 -3.50 -6.98
C LYS A 123 12.84 -3.61 -5.58
N THR A 124 13.52 -2.54 -5.13
CA THR A 124 14.10 -2.45 -3.78
C THR A 124 13.01 -2.61 -2.72
N LEU A 125 11.93 -1.86 -2.85
CA LEU A 125 10.76 -1.92 -1.96
C LEU A 125 10.18 -3.34 -1.89
N LEU A 126 9.96 -3.98 -3.04
CA LEU A 126 9.37 -5.31 -3.13
C LEU A 126 10.27 -6.37 -2.46
N VAL A 127 11.56 -6.35 -2.73
CA VAL A 127 12.54 -7.26 -2.10
C VAL A 127 12.55 -7.09 -0.58
N ASN A 128 12.58 -5.84 -0.10
CA ASN A 128 12.54 -5.55 1.33
C ASN A 128 11.23 -6.02 1.98
N ALA A 129 10.09 -5.79 1.32
CA ALA A 129 8.78 -6.22 1.79
C ALA A 129 8.70 -7.75 1.94
N VAL A 130 9.19 -8.51 0.95
CA VAL A 130 9.24 -9.98 1.00
C VAL A 130 10.14 -10.46 2.13
N ARG A 131 11.34 -9.89 2.28
CA ARG A 131 12.28 -10.24 3.36
C ARG A 131 11.69 -9.95 4.73
N TRP A 132 11.08 -8.78 4.90
CA TRP A 132 10.46 -8.39 6.17
C TRP A 132 9.27 -9.28 6.51
N ALA A 133 8.39 -9.57 5.55
CA ALA A 133 7.24 -10.44 5.76
C ALA A 133 7.63 -11.90 6.07
N GLY A 134 8.73 -12.38 5.45
CA GLY A 134 9.26 -13.74 5.68
C GLY A 134 10.09 -13.91 6.96
N SER A 135 10.45 -12.82 7.63
CA SER A 135 11.18 -12.93 8.90
C SER A 135 10.23 -13.28 10.05
N ALA A 136 10.73 -14.00 11.07
CA ALA A 136 9.94 -14.32 12.25
C ALA A 136 9.43 -13.04 12.92
N LYS A 137 8.19 -13.06 13.38
CA LYS A 137 7.67 -11.99 14.23
C LYS A 137 8.34 -12.13 15.60
N PRO A 138 8.89 -11.07 16.19
CA PRO A 138 9.46 -11.12 17.54
C PRO A 138 8.42 -11.46 18.58
#